data_6ed0f3d4c9e70dd91d2131033f050637
#
_entry.id   6ed0f3d4c9e70dd91d2131033f050637
#
_cell.length_a   1.000
_cell.length_b   1.000
_cell.length_c   1.000
_cell.angle_alpha   90.00
_cell.angle_beta   90.00
_cell.angle_gamma   90.00
#
_symmetry.space_group_name_H-M   'P 1'
#
loop_
_entity.id
_entity.type
_entity.pdbx_description
1 polymer ?
#
loop_
_entity_poly.entity_id
_entity_poly.type
_entity_poly.pdbx_seq_one_letter_code
_entity_poly.pdbx_strand_id
1 'polypeptide(L)'
;MDIALYVREAGHGAPLVLLHGNGESSDYFVHQIDYFSKSRRVLAVDTRGHGRSPRGTAPFTLEQFRDDLKALLDAKGVERADLLGFSDGGNVALLFALKYPGRVNRLILNGANLSPSGVKLRVQLPICLGYGLVSLIALFDRKAAAKKELLGLMVTQPHIAPQSLQAVAAPALVLVGDRDMIRDRHSRLIAASLPNGRLRVLRGSHFVAHENSSAFNRAVEAFLA
;
A
#
# COMPACT_ATOMS: atom_id res chain seq x y z
N MET A 1 -1.43 20.39 2.82
CA MET A 1 -0.95 19.54 1.69
C MET A 1 -0.55 20.46 0.56
N ASP A 2 0.60 20.24 -0.06
CA ASP A 2 1.13 21.05 -1.18
C ASP A 2 0.60 20.61 -2.55
N ILE A 3 -0.18 19.51 -2.59
CA ILE A 3 -0.79 18.92 -3.80
C ILE A 3 -2.22 18.48 -3.53
N ALA A 4 -3.01 18.35 -4.59
CA ALA A 4 -4.27 17.60 -4.57
C ALA A 4 -4.01 16.20 -5.16
N LEU A 5 -4.34 15.15 -4.41
CA LEU A 5 -4.26 13.78 -4.91
C LEU A 5 -5.42 13.50 -5.87
N TYR A 6 -5.10 12.79 -6.95
CA TYR A 6 -6.12 12.23 -7.81
C TYR A 6 -6.77 11.02 -7.14
N VAL A 7 -8.09 10.93 -7.24
CA VAL A 7 -8.88 9.83 -6.70
C VAL A 7 -9.90 9.38 -7.75
N ARG A 8 -9.86 8.11 -8.11
CA ARG A 8 -10.95 7.46 -8.84
C ARG A 8 -11.98 7.01 -7.83
N GLU A 9 -13.14 7.67 -7.82
CA GLU A 9 -14.24 7.38 -6.89
C GLU A 9 -15.37 6.68 -7.62
N ALA A 10 -15.92 5.60 -7.01
CA ALA A 10 -17.01 4.83 -7.57
C ALA A 10 -17.88 4.19 -6.46
N GLY A 11 -19.16 4.02 -6.74
CA GLY A 11 -20.11 3.41 -5.82
C GLY A 11 -20.53 4.33 -4.65
N HIS A 12 -21.22 3.75 -3.68
CA HIS A 12 -21.78 4.45 -2.50
C HIS A 12 -21.76 3.51 -1.28
N GLY A 13 -22.02 4.05 -0.09
CA GLY A 13 -22.03 3.29 1.17
C GLY A 13 -20.74 3.42 1.98
N ALA A 14 -20.35 2.37 2.71
CA ALA A 14 -19.17 2.40 3.56
C ALA A 14 -17.88 2.61 2.75
N PRO A 15 -17.00 3.55 3.17
CA PRO A 15 -15.81 3.88 2.40
C PRO A 15 -14.76 2.77 2.44
N LEU A 16 -14.28 2.39 1.25
CA LEU A 16 -13.14 1.50 1.02
C LEU A 16 -12.07 2.26 0.23
N VAL A 17 -10.94 2.50 0.86
CA VAL A 17 -9.79 3.17 0.26
C VAL A 17 -8.83 2.14 -0.32
N LEU A 18 -8.43 2.32 -1.57
CA LEU A 18 -7.47 1.47 -2.27
C LEU A 18 -6.17 2.25 -2.51
N LEU A 19 -5.04 1.68 -2.08
CA LEU A 19 -3.70 2.26 -2.17
C LEU A 19 -2.79 1.35 -2.99
N HIS A 20 -2.37 1.79 -4.16
CA HIS A 20 -1.54 1.03 -5.11
C HIS A 20 -0.09 0.88 -4.65
N GLY A 21 0.67 0.01 -5.33
CA GLY A 21 2.09 -0.22 -5.10
C GLY A 21 3.00 0.83 -5.75
N ASN A 22 4.30 0.68 -5.52
CA ASN A 22 5.33 1.56 -6.08
C ASN A 22 5.30 1.54 -7.62
N GLY A 23 5.34 2.73 -8.22
CA GLY A 23 5.36 2.89 -9.68
C GLY A 23 4.03 2.62 -10.39
N GLU A 24 2.95 2.39 -9.66
CA GLU A 24 1.62 2.10 -10.20
C GLU A 24 0.66 3.29 -10.04
N SER A 25 -0.62 3.04 -10.22
CA SER A 25 -1.73 3.98 -10.04
C SER A 25 -3.00 3.26 -9.57
N SER A 26 -4.07 4.00 -9.38
CA SER A 26 -5.41 3.46 -9.11
C SER A 26 -5.90 2.45 -10.17
N ASP A 27 -5.33 2.47 -11.38
CA ASP A 27 -5.68 1.53 -12.44
C ASP A 27 -5.28 0.08 -12.12
N TYR A 28 -4.31 -0.14 -11.20
CA TYR A 28 -4.00 -1.47 -10.68
C TYR A 28 -5.23 -2.17 -10.11
N PHE A 29 -6.14 -1.43 -9.50
CA PHE A 29 -7.33 -1.94 -8.83
C PHE A 29 -8.58 -2.00 -9.70
N VAL A 30 -8.47 -2.02 -11.02
CA VAL A 30 -9.65 -2.07 -11.92
C VAL A 30 -10.67 -3.14 -11.51
N HIS A 31 -10.22 -4.36 -11.20
CA HIS A 31 -11.09 -5.47 -10.79
C HIS A 31 -11.70 -5.29 -9.39
N GLN A 32 -11.00 -4.63 -8.47
CA GLN A 32 -11.47 -4.33 -7.13
C GLN A 32 -12.48 -3.18 -7.15
N ILE A 33 -12.22 -2.14 -7.95
CA ILE A 33 -13.14 -1.02 -8.15
C ILE A 33 -14.46 -1.54 -8.70
N ASP A 34 -14.44 -2.31 -9.80
CA ASP A 34 -15.63 -2.86 -10.44
C ASP A 34 -16.43 -3.81 -9.53
N TYR A 35 -15.74 -4.54 -8.67
CA TYR A 35 -16.36 -5.48 -7.74
C TYR A 35 -17.01 -4.77 -6.54
N PHE A 36 -16.22 -3.95 -5.84
CA PHE A 36 -16.63 -3.35 -4.57
C PHE A 36 -17.51 -2.11 -4.72
N SER A 37 -17.46 -1.39 -5.84
CA SER A 37 -18.33 -0.23 -6.08
C SER A 37 -19.82 -0.56 -6.13
N LYS A 38 -20.18 -1.83 -6.27
CA LYS A 38 -21.58 -2.30 -6.22
C LYS A 38 -22.20 -2.17 -4.83
N SER A 39 -21.39 -2.15 -3.77
CA SER A 39 -21.85 -2.15 -2.37
C SER A 39 -21.08 -1.20 -1.45
N ARG A 40 -20.03 -0.54 -1.95
CA ARG A 40 -19.15 0.34 -1.17
C ARG A 40 -18.81 1.61 -1.93
N ARG A 41 -18.53 2.69 -1.20
CA ARG A 41 -17.89 3.88 -1.74
C ARG A 41 -16.39 3.62 -1.85
N VAL A 42 -15.94 3.29 -3.04
CA VAL A 42 -14.54 2.98 -3.33
C VAL A 42 -13.79 4.28 -3.67
N LEU A 43 -12.65 4.51 -3.00
CA LEU A 43 -11.74 5.62 -3.26
C LEU A 43 -10.37 5.02 -3.62
N ALA A 44 -10.09 4.85 -4.91
CA ALA A 44 -8.80 4.41 -5.40
C ALA A 44 -7.90 5.62 -5.62
N VAL A 45 -6.85 5.73 -4.81
CA VAL A 45 -6.01 6.92 -4.69
C VAL A 45 -4.73 6.73 -5.50
N ASP A 46 -4.40 7.70 -6.36
CA ASP A 46 -3.05 7.84 -6.87
C ASP A 46 -2.20 8.57 -5.83
N THR A 47 -1.18 7.91 -5.29
CA THR A 47 -0.30 8.52 -4.29
C THR A 47 0.58 9.60 -4.94
N ARG A 48 1.15 10.48 -4.13
CA ARG A 48 2.06 11.56 -4.56
C ARG A 48 3.06 11.07 -5.61
N GLY A 49 3.16 11.77 -6.75
CA GLY A 49 4.10 11.46 -7.82
C GLY A 49 3.80 10.20 -8.64
N HIS A 50 2.62 9.60 -8.44
CA HIS A 50 2.16 8.44 -9.18
C HIS A 50 0.87 8.73 -9.96
N GLY A 51 0.66 8.02 -11.04
CA GLY A 51 -0.54 8.13 -11.88
C GLY A 51 -0.82 9.57 -12.30
N ARG A 52 -1.95 10.11 -11.87
CA ARG A 52 -2.41 11.47 -12.15
C ARG A 52 -2.14 12.46 -11.01
N SER A 53 -1.57 11.99 -9.90
CA SER A 53 -1.21 12.85 -8.77
C SER A 53 0.12 13.55 -9.01
N PRO A 54 0.19 14.87 -8.81
CA PRO A 54 1.46 15.59 -8.97
C PRO A 54 2.47 15.17 -7.91
N ARG A 55 3.77 15.38 -8.22
CA ARG A 55 4.88 15.09 -7.31
C ARG A 55 4.91 16.06 -6.12
N GLY A 56 4.62 17.33 -6.36
CA GLY A 56 4.76 18.40 -5.36
C GLY A 56 6.21 18.58 -4.88
N THR A 57 6.37 19.32 -3.79
CA THR A 57 7.68 19.69 -3.22
C THR A 57 8.00 18.99 -1.91
N ALA A 58 6.99 18.43 -1.23
CA ALA A 58 7.20 17.69 0.03
C ALA A 58 8.06 16.43 -0.16
N PRO A 59 8.65 15.88 0.92
CA PRO A 59 9.48 14.67 0.85
C PRO A 59 8.77 13.49 0.16
N PHE A 60 9.55 12.67 -0.56
CA PHE A 60 9.02 11.48 -1.23
C PHE A 60 9.23 10.26 -0.32
N THR A 61 8.36 10.12 0.67
CA THR A 61 8.42 9.10 1.71
C THR A 61 7.04 8.48 1.97
N LEU A 62 7.03 7.25 2.47
CA LEU A 62 5.77 6.58 2.83
C LEU A 62 5.04 7.30 3.96
N GLU A 63 5.77 7.97 4.86
CA GLU A 63 5.21 8.82 5.90
C GLU A 63 4.51 10.05 5.32
N GLN A 64 5.08 10.68 4.30
CA GLN A 64 4.43 11.78 3.60
C GLN A 64 3.18 11.30 2.86
N PHE A 65 3.23 10.12 2.21
CA PHE A 65 2.06 9.54 1.53
C PHE A 65 0.92 9.23 2.52
N ARG A 66 1.27 8.76 3.72
CA ARG A 66 0.32 8.60 4.83
C ARG A 66 -0.34 9.93 5.22
N ASP A 67 0.44 11.01 5.33
CA ASP A 67 -0.08 12.32 5.75
C ASP A 67 -0.89 12.98 4.62
N ASP A 68 -0.52 12.75 3.36
CA ASP A 68 -1.32 13.13 2.19
C ASP A 68 -2.67 12.39 2.18
N LEU A 69 -2.67 11.08 2.48
CA LEU A 69 -3.90 10.30 2.62
C LEU A 69 -4.81 10.86 3.72
N LYS A 70 -4.24 11.24 4.88
CA LYS A 70 -5.01 11.86 5.97
C LYS A 70 -5.71 13.12 5.51
N ALA A 71 -4.97 14.01 4.86
CA ALA A 71 -5.52 15.28 4.36
C ALA A 71 -6.59 15.05 3.26
N LEU A 72 -6.40 14.05 2.39
CA LEU A 72 -7.41 13.66 1.40
C LEU A 72 -8.70 13.20 2.07
N LEU A 73 -8.62 12.29 3.06
CA LEU A 73 -9.80 11.75 3.73
C LEU A 73 -10.55 12.83 4.48
N ASP A 74 -9.85 13.80 5.09
CA ASP A 74 -10.47 14.96 5.72
C ASP A 74 -11.21 15.84 4.71
N ALA A 75 -10.59 16.15 3.57
CA ALA A 75 -11.19 16.93 2.50
C ALA A 75 -12.42 16.24 1.86
N LYS A 76 -12.46 14.89 1.90
CA LYS A 76 -13.59 14.08 1.41
C LYS A 76 -14.68 13.83 2.48
N GLY A 77 -14.52 14.33 3.70
CA GLY A 77 -15.45 14.09 4.81
C GLY A 77 -15.48 12.62 5.26
N VAL A 78 -14.40 11.86 5.05
CA VAL A 78 -14.30 10.46 5.42
C VAL A 78 -13.66 10.35 6.80
N GLU A 79 -14.46 10.22 7.84
CA GLU A 79 -13.94 10.10 9.21
C GLU A 79 -13.25 8.76 9.47
N ARG A 80 -13.82 7.67 8.99
CA ARG A 80 -13.27 6.30 9.11
C ARG A 80 -13.48 5.51 7.83
N ALA A 81 -12.52 4.66 7.48
CA ALA A 81 -12.57 3.83 6.28
C ALA A 81 -11.99 2.43 6.51
N ASP A 82 -12.39 1.48 5.67
CA ASP A 82 -11.63 0.27 5.42
C ASP A 82 -10.47 0.63 4.47
N LEU A 83 -9.25 0.16 4.79
CA LEU A 83 -8.07 0.41 3.96
C LEU A 83 -7.60 -0.90 3.32
N LEU A 84 -7.44 -0.92 2.01
CA LEU A 84 -6.80 -1.99 1.27
C LEU A 84 -5.57 -1.42 0.56
N GLY A 85 -4.38 -1.86 0.95
CA GLY A 85 -3.13 -1.42 0.35
C GLY A 85 -2.36 -2.58 -0.27
N PHE A 86 -1.83 -2.35 -1.46
CA PHE A 86 -0.94 -3.25 -2.17
C PHE A 86 0.51 -2.78 -2.06
N SER A 87 1.44 -3.66 -1.67
CA SER A 87 2.88 -3.39 -1.64
C SER A 87 3.17 -2.11 -0.81
N ASP A 88 3.79 -1.07 -1.40
CA ASP A 88 3.99 0.23 -0.72
C ASP A 88 2.67 0.87 -0.26
N GLY A 89 1.58 0.71 -0.99
CA GLY A 89 0.24 1.10 -0.53
C GLY A 89 -0.19 0.37 0.74
N GLY A 90 0.21 -0.90 0.91
CA GLY A 90 0.02 -1.66 2.14
C GLY A 90 0.87 -1.10 3.30
N ASN A 91 2.10 -0.68 3.00
CA ASN A 91 2.98 -0.03 3.97
C ASN A 91 2.41 1.33 4.42
N VAL A 92 1.89 2.13 3.46
CA VAL A 92 1.19 3.41 3.77
C VAL A 92 -0.05 3.17 4.63
N ALA A 93 -0.88 2.16 4.30
CA ALA A 93 -2.06 1.81 5.09
C ALA A 93 -1.69 1.40 6.53
N LEU A 94 -0.60 0.65 6.69
CA LEU A 94 -0.10 0.24 8.01
C LEU A 94 0.42 1.44 8.81
N LEU A 95 1.23 2.31 8.20
CA LEU A 95 1.69 3.58 8.81
C LEU A 95 0.52 4.49 9.17
N PHE A 96 -0.53 4.51 8.36
CA PHE A 96 -1.75 5.26 8.63
C PHE A 96 -2.49 4.70 9.86
N ALA A 97 -2.65 3.38 9.94
CA ALA A 97 -3.30 2.74 11.08
C ALA A 97 -2.52 2.95 12.40
N LEU A 98 -1.19 2.98 12.33
CA LEU A 98 -0.32 3.28 13.49
C LEU A 98 -0.47 4.73 13.97
N LYS A 99 -0.52 5.70 13.05
CA LYS A 99 -0.58 7.12 13.43
C LYS A 99 -2.00 7.60 13.72
N TYR A 100 -2.99 7.04 13.05
CA TYR A 100 -4.40 7.46 13.12
C TYR A 100 -5.35 6.27 13.39
N PRO A 101 -5.18 5.54 14.52
CA PRO A 101 -5.91 4.28 14.76
C PRO A 101 -7.44 4.46 14.76
N GLY A 102 -7.94 5.60 15.21
CA GLY A 102 -9.37 5.93 15.19
C GLY A 102 -9.97 6.16 13.79
N ARG A 103 -9.13 6.20 12.75
CA ARG A 103 -9.55 6.48 11.36
C ARG A 103 -9.71 5.20 10.51
N VAL A 104 -9.35 4.02 11.06
CA VAL A 104 -9.36 2.73 10.36
C VAL A 104 -10.41 1.81 10.97
N ASN A 105 -11.32 1.30 10.14
CA ASN A 105 -12.26 0.26 10.55
C ASN A 105 -11.64 -1.13 10.43
N ARG A 106 -11.15 -1.46 9.24
CA ARG A 106 -10.46 -2.72 8.93
C ARG A 106 -9.27 -2.44 8.04
N LEU A 107 -8.24 -3.27 8.11
CA LEU A 107 -6.99 -3.12 7.38
C LEU A 107 -6.71 -4.36 6.52
N ILE A 108 -6.53 -4.19 5.23
CA ILE A 108 -6.14 -5.26 4.31
C ILE A 108 -4.77 -4.93 3.73
N LEU A 109 -3.79 -5.79 3.98
CA LEU A 109 -2.39 -5.64 3.60
C LEU A 109 -2.04 -6.70 2.54
N ASN A 110 -2.04 -6.31 1.28
CA ASN A 110 -1.63 -7.20 0.20
C ASN A 110 -0.13 -6.99 -0.11
N GLY A 111 0.68 -7.99 0.23
CA GLY A 111 2.11 -7.97 -0.08
C GLY A 111 2.90 -6.84 0.62
N ALA A 112 2.46 -6.38 1.79
CA ALA A 112 3.17 -5.37 2.59
C ALA A 112 4.44 -5.93 3.24
N ASN A 113 5.38 -5.04 3.59
CA ASN A 113 6.59 -5.38 4.34
C ASN A 113 6.87 -4.33 5.43
N LEU A 114 7.58 -4.73 6.49
CA LEU A 114 7.96 -3.83 7.59
C LEU A 114 9.33 -3.19 7.38
N SER A 115 10.13 -3.78 6.48
CA SER A 115 11.48 -3.32 6.15
C SER A 115 11.90 -3.87 4.79
N PRO A 116 12.89 -3.26 4.11
CA PRO A 116 13.44 -3.78 2.85
C PRO A 116 13.92 -5.22 2.94
N SER A 117 14.39 -5.67 4.12
CA SER A 117 14.81 -7.06 4.34
C SER A 117 13.68 -8.09 4.31
N GLY A 118 12.43 -7.64 4.32
CA GLY A 118 11.24 -8.48 4.12
C GLY A 118 11.10 -9.01 2.69
N VAL A 119 11.72 -8.36 1.72
CA VAL A 119 11.74 -8.77 0.32
C VAL A 119 12.73 -9.91 0.09
N LYS A 120 12.44 -10.84 -0.79
CA LYS A 120 13.34 -11.94 -1.19
C LYS A 120 14.60 -11.37 -1.85
N LEU A 121 15.78 -11.84 -1.45
CA LEU A 121 17.07 -11.29 -1.88
C LEU A 121 17.22 -11.23 -3.41
N ARG A 122 16.72 -12.25 -4.11
CA ARG A 122 16.74 -12.29 -5.59
C ARG A 122 16.02 -11.12 -6.26
N VAL A 123 15.06 -10.49 -5.55
CA VAL A 123 14.34 -9.31 -6.01
C VAL A 123 15.02 -8.04 -5.49
N GLN A 124 15.38 -8.02 -4.20
CA GLN A 124 15.95 -6.84 -3.55
C GLN A 124 17.32 -6.44 -4.10
N LEU A 125 18.18 -7.43 -4.42
CA LEU A 125 19.54 -7.15 -4.88
C LEU A 125 19.58 -6.37 -6.21
N PRO A 126 18.87 -6.77 -7.28
CA PRO A 126 18.78 -5.97 -8.51
C PRO A 126 18.24 -4.55 -8.28
N ILE A 127 17.28 -4.38 -7.36
CA ILE A 127 16.72 -3.07 -7.02
C ILE A 127 17.80 -2.20 -6.35
N CYS A 128 18.56 -2.74 -5.40
CA CYS A 128 19.64 -2.02 -4.74
C CYS A 128 20.75 -1.60 -5.73
N LEU A 129 21.15 -2.49 -6.63
CA LEU A 129 22.11 -2.19 -7.68
C LEU A 129 21.61 -1.09 -8.63
N GLY A 130 20.34 -1.22 -9.06
CA GLY A 130 19.68 -0.21 -9.90
C GLY A 130 19.58 1.15 -9.21
N TYR A 131 19.26 1.17 -7.91
CA TYR A 131 19.24 2.39 -7.10
C TYR A 131 20.61 3.07 -7.04
N GLY A 132 21.68 2.28 -6.81
CA GLY A 132 23.04 2.81 -6.81
C GLY A 132 23.41 3.46 -8.14
N LEU A 133 23.16 2.77 -9.26
CA LEU A 133 23.43 3.29 -10.60
C LEU A 133 22.61 4.55 -10.91
N VAL A 134 21.30 4.51 -10.68
CA VAL A 134 20.41 5.64 -10.94
C VAL A 134 20.76 6.82 -10.03
N SER A 135 21.26 6.59 -8.80
CA SER A 135 21.68 7.65 -7.89
C SER A 135 22.88 8.43 -8.43
N LEU A 136 23.80 7.78 -9.14
CA LEU A 136 24.92 8.45 -9.80
C LEU A 136 24.43 9.26 -11.01
N ILE A 137 23.56 8.70 -11.84
CA ILE A 137 23.03 9.37 -13.03
C ILE A 137 22.19 10.60 -12.63
N ALA A 138 21.46 10.50 -11.51
CA ALA A 138 20.59 11.56 -10.99
C ALA A 138 21.35 12.85 -10.56
N LEU A 139 22.68 12.81 -10.48
CA LEU A 139 23.49 14.01 -10.27
C LEU A 139 23.45 14.95 -11.50
N PHE A 140 23.14 14.41 -12.68
CA PHE A 140 23.21 15.12 -13.96
C PHE A 140 21.89 15.07 -14.74
N ASP A 141 20.96 14.19 -14.39
CA ASP A 141 19.69 13.99 -15.11
C ASP A 141 18.48 14.03 -14.17
N ARG A 142 17.56 14.98 -14.40
CA ARG A 142 16.31 15.12 -13.63
C ARG A 142 15.35 13.93 -13.79
N LYS A 143 15.35 13.24 -14.94
CA LYS A 143 14.52 12.04 -15.13
C LYS A 143 15.02 10.87 -14.28
N ALA A 144 16.34 10.75 -14.16
CA ALA A 144 16.95 9.79 -13.26
C ALA A 144 16.65 10.13 -11.79
N ALA A 145 16.54 11.42 -11.43
CA ALA A 145 16.17 11.84 -10.08
C ALA A 145 14.78 11.30 -9.67
N ALA A 146 13.77 11.37 -10.54
CA ALA A 146 12.44 10.79 -10.28
C ALA A 146 12.51 9.26 -10.10
N LYS A 147 13.26 8.57 -10.95
CA LYS A 147 13.46 7.12 -10.84
C LYS A 147 14.20 6.73 -9.56
N LYS A 148 15.17 7.55 -9.12
CA LYS A 148 15.87 7.38 -7.84
C LYS A 148 14.90 7.47 -6.67
N GLU A 149 13.95 8.41 -6.66
CA GLU A 149 12.93 8.52 -5.62
C GLU A 149 12.10 7.24 -5.52
N LEU A 150 11.58 6.72 -6.65
CA LEU A 150 10.81 5.47 -6.69
C LEU A 150 11.60 4.26 -6.16
N LEU A 151 12.82 4.05 -6.66
CA LEU A 151 13.67 2.96 -6.18
C LEU A 151 14.07 3.18 -4.72
N GLY A 152 14.25 4.44 -4.30
CA GLY A 152 14.57 4.81 -2.93
C GLY A 152 13.55 4.32 -1.93
N LEU A 153 12.26 4.40 -2.21
CA LEU A 153 11.21 3.83 -1.35
C LEU A 153 11.46 2.35 -1.07
N MET A 154 11.75 1.55 -2.10
CA MET A 154 11.95 0.11 -1.97
C MET A 154 13.27 -0.27 -1.27
N VAL A 155 14.30 0.59 -1.34
CA VAL A 155 15.63 0.33 -0.77
C VAL A 155 15.73 0.83 0.66
N THR A 156 15.10 1.96 0.97
CA THR A 156 15.27 2.66 2.24
C THR A 156 14.04 2.67 3.14
N GLN A 157 12.90 2.12 2.68
CA GLN A 157 11.65 2.15 3.43
C GLN A 157 10.86 0.85 3.26
N PRO A 158 9.90 0.57 4.15
CA PRO A 158 9.69 1.22 5.45
C PRO A 158 10.70 0.75 6.52
N HIS A 159 10.62 1.35 7.72
CA HIS A 159 11.26 0.87 8.94
C HIS A 159 10.21 0.81 10.07
N ILE A 160 9.39 -0.23 10.06
CA ILE A 160 8.33 -0.44 11.05
C ILE A 160 8.77 -1.53 12.01
N ALA A 161 8.86 -1.20 13.30
CA ALA A 161 9.16 -2.20 14.32
C ALA A 161 7.97 -3.17 14.47
N PRO A 162 8.16 -4.50 14.43
CA PRO A 162 7.06 -5.45 14.61
C PRO A 162 6.24 -5.21 15.88
N GLN A 163 6.91 -4.79 16.97
CA GLN A 163 6.28 -4.51 18.26
C GLN A 163 5.30 -3.33 18.19
N SER A 164 5.53 -2.35 17.31
CA SER A 164 4.63 -1.21 17.16
C SER A 164 3.25 -1.62 16.64
N LEU A 165 3.16 -2.76 15.93
CA LEU A 165 1.89 -3.27 15.39
C LEU A 165 0.87 -3.63 16.47
N GLN A 166 1.30 -3.81 17.72
CA GLN A 166 0.39 -4.00 18.88
C GLN A 166 -0.55 -2.79 19.08
N ALA A 167 -0.19 -1.61 18.58
CA ALA A 167 -1.04 -0.43 18.66
C ALA A 167 -2.16 -0.41 17.59
N VAL A 168 -2.15 -1.31 16.61
CA VAL A 168 -3.17 -1.39 15.56
C VAL A 168 -4.35 -2.21 16.06
N ALA A 169 -5.35 -1.54 16.64
CA ALA A 169 -6.55 -2.20 17.18
C ALA A 169 -7.51 -2.72 16.09
N ALA A 170 -7.47 -2.14 14.89
CA ALA A 170 -8.32 -2.54 13.78
C ALA A 170 -8.10 -4.00 13.38
N PRO A 171 -9.16 -4.79 13.10
CA PRO A 171 -9.01 -6.09 12.47
C PRO A 171 -8.18 -5.99 11.20
N ALA A 172 -7.23 -6.92 11.01
CA ALA A 172 -6.30 -6.86 9.89
C ALA A 172 -6.21 -8.20 9.14
N LEU A 173 -6.25 -8.13 7.82
CA LEU A 173 -6.03 -9.25 6.91
C LEU A 173 -4.71 -9.03 6.15
N VAL A 174 -3.73 -9.88 6.41
CA VAL A 174 -2.51 -9.97 5.60
C VAL A 174 -2.79 -10.98 4.48
N LEU A 175 -2.76 -10.52 3.24
CA LEU A 175 -3.11 -11.31 2.07
C LEU A 175 -1.92 -11.35 1.11
N VAL A 176 -1.47 -12.55 0.71
CA VAL A 176 -0.28 -12.74 -0.11
C VAL A 176 -0.47 -13.85 -1.14
N GLY A 177 0.28 -13.79 -2.23
CA GLY A 177 0.40 -14.90 -3.16
C GLY A 177 1.32 -16.00 -2.64
N ASP A 178 1.10 -17.27 -3.04
CA ASP A 178 1.99 -18.40 -2.69
C ASP A 178 3.39 -18.27 -3.33
N ARG A 179 3.53 -17.40 -4.34
CA ARG A 179 4.79 -17.06 -5.00
C ARG A 179 5.17 -15.59 -4.84
N ASP A 180 4.72 -14.94 -3.75
CA ASP A 180 4.99 -13.54 -3.48
C ASP A 180 6.50 -13.24 -3.42
N MET A 181 6.89 -12.02 -3.75
CA MET A 181 8.27 -11.55 -3.58
C MET A 181 8.60 -11.21 -2.12
N ILE A 182 7.60 -10.98 -1.27
CA ILE A 182 7.78 -10.87 0.17
C ILE A 182 8.07 -12.27 0.75
N ARG A 183 8.99 -12.35 1.71
CA ARG A 183 9.34 -13.61 2.37
C ARG A 183 8.16 -14.12 3.19
N ASP A 184 7.79 -15.38 3.07
CA ASP A 184 6.66 -15.99 3.79
C ASP A 184 6.74 -15.78 5.30
N ARG A 185 7.96 -15.95 5.88
CA ARG A 185 8.22 -15.68 7.29
C ARG A 185 7.92 -14.22 7.69
N HIS A 186 8.11 -13.28 6.76
CA HIS A 186 7.88 -11.86 7.01
C HIS A 186 6.37 -11.54 7.02
N SER A 187 5.61 -12.09 6.08
CA SER A 187 4.14 -11.97 6.07
C SER A 187 3.50 -12.62 7.31
N ARG A 188 4.03 -13.77 7.76
CA ARG A 188 3.62 -14.41 9.04
C ARG A 188 3.95 -13.53 10.24
N LEU A 189 5.14 -12.90 10.24
CA LEU A 189 5.55 -11.97 11.30
C LEU A 189 4.58 -10.80 11.39
N ILE A 190 4.19 -10.18 10.26
CA ILE A 190 3.22 -9.07 10.23
C ILE A 190 1.90 -9.53 10.85
N ALA A 191 1.35 -10.64 10.38
CA ALA A 191 0.07 -11.15 10.87
C ALA A 191 0.11 -11.49 12.37
N ALA A 192 1.19 -12.09 12.85
CA ALA A 192 1.37 -12.47 14.25
C ALA A 192 1.62 -11.26 15.18
N SER A 193 2.15 -10.15 14.63
CA SER A 193 2.43 -8.93 15.40
C SER A 193 1.19 -8.04 15.57
N LEU A 194 0.17 -8.22 14.75
CA LEU A 194 -1.10 -7.49 14.81
C LEU A 194 -2.05 -8.18 15.81
N PRO A 195 -2.65 -7.48 16.79
CA PRO A 195 -3.54 -8.10 17.80
C PRO A 195 -4.71 -8.88 17.18
N ASN A 196 -5.28 -8.35 16.09
CA ASN A 196 -6.40 -8.94 15.35
C ASN A 196 -5.98 -9.32 13.92
N GLY A 197 -4.72 -9.79 13.75
CA GLY A 197 -4.14 -10.14 12.47
C GLY A 197 -4.54 -11.53 11.99
N ARG A 198 -4.91 -11.64 10.72
CA ARG A 198 -5.17 -12.92 10.03
C ARG A 198 -4.31 -12.99 8.78
N LEU A 199 -3.72 -14.16 8.50
CA LEU A 199 -2.98 -14.40 7.27
C LEU A 199 -3.80 -15.26 6.32
N ARG A 200 -3.88 -14.86 5.06
CA ARG A 200 -4.44 -15.67 3.98
C ARG A 200 -3.47 -15.72 2.80
N VAL A 201 -3.16 -16.93 2.36
CA VAL A 201 -2.33 -17.17 1.18
C VAL A 201 -3.24 -17.60 0.04
N LEU A 202 -3.10 -16.97 -1.10
CA LEU A 202 -3.83 -17.30 -2.34
C LEU A 202 -2.84 -17.81 -3.40
N ARG A 203 -3.34 -18.53 -4.38
CA ARG A 203 -2.54 -18.93 -5.54
C ARG A 203 -2.25 -17.72 -6.41
N GLY A 204 -0.97 -17.34 -6.58
CA GLY A 204 -0.55 -16.21 -7.40
C GLY A 204 0.81 -15.65 -6.98
N SER A 205 1.27 -14.63 -7.69
CA SER A 205 2.50 -13.89 -7.38
C SER A 205 2.24 -12.74 -6.40
N HIS A 206 3.16 -11.78 -6.33
CA HIS A 206 2.98 -10.51 -5.62
C HIS A 206 1.74 -9.73 -6.11
N PHE A 207 1.40 -9.88 -7.39
CA PHE A 207 0.28 -9.23 -8.07
C PHE A 207 -1.04 -10.01 -7.96
N VAL A 208 -1.24 -10.79 -6.90
CA VAL A 208 -2.37 -11.71 -6.72
C VAL A 208 -3.74 -11.03 -6.81
N ALA A 209 -3.85 -9.75 -6.45
CA ALA A 209 -5.08 -8.96 -6.59
C ALA A 209 -5.51 -8.77 -8.05
N HIS A 210 -4.54 -8.74 -8.97
CA HIS A 210 -4.78 -8.66 -10.41
C HIS A 210 -4.86 -10.05 -11.05
N GLU A 211 -3.87 -10.94 -10.78
CA GLU A 211 -3.77 -12.27 -11.39
C GLU A 211 -4.91 -13.23 -11.01
N ASN A 212 -5.39 -13.12 -9.76
CA ASN A 212 -6.45 -13.97 -9.20
C ASN A 212 -7.53 -13.13 -8.52
N SER A 213 -8.00 -12.11 -9.25
CA SER A 213 -8.91 -11.09 -8.74
C SER A 213 -10.19 -11.68 -8.12
N SER A 214 -10.76 -12.74 -8.70
CA SER A 214 -11.95 -13.39 -8.17
C SER A 214 -11.74 -13.99 -6.77
N ALA A 215 -10.65 -14.73 -6.55
CA ALA A 215 -10.35 -15.30 -5.24
C ALA A 215 -9.94 -14.20 -4.24
N PHE A 216 -9.22 -13.18 -4.72
CA PHE A 216 -8.82 -12.02 -3.93
C PHE A 216 -10.04 -11.25 -3.44
N ASN A 217 -10.96 -10.88 -4.33
CA ASN A 217 -12.15 -10.11 -4.00
C ASN A 217 -13.06 -10.86 -3.01
N ARG A 218 -13.28 -12.18 -3.21
CA ARG A 218 -14.05 -13.00 -2.23
C ARG A 218 -13.36 -13.07 -0.86
N ALA A 219 -12.02 -13.13 -0.82
CA ALA A 219 -11.29 -13.14 0.44
C ALA A 219 -11.42 -11.83 1.20
N VAL A 220 -11.33 -10.71 0.49
CA VAL A 220 -11.52 -9.36 1.04
C VAL A 220 -12.98 -9.16 1.46
N GLU A 221 -13.95 -9.53 0.64
CA GLU A 221 -15.37 -9.41 0.95
C GLU A 221 -15.74 -10.17 2.23
N ALA A 222 -15.32 -11.43 2.35
CA ALA A 222 -15.55 -12.24 3.54
C ALA A 222 -14.91 -11.66 4.82
N PHE A 223 -13.86 -10.88 4.67
CA PHE A 223 -13.23 -10.16 5.79
C PHE A 223 -13.94 -8.85 6.11
N LEU A 224 -14.53 -8.20 5.11
CA LEU A 224 -15.26 -6.93 5.24
C LEU A 224 -16.72 -7.11 5.68
N ALA A 225 -17.27 -8.30 5.62
CA ALA A 225 -18.55 -8.66 6.19
C ALA A 225 -18.50 -8.64 7.73
#